data_c5eaf1f03fbf733fbb4ac7316d913ed9
#
_entry.id   c5eaf1f03fbf733fbb4ac7316d913ed9
#
_cell.length_a   1.000
_cell.length_b   1.000
_cell.length_c   1.000
_cell.angle_alpha   90.00
_cell.angle_beta   90.00
_cell.angle_gamma   90.00
#
_symmetry.space_group_name_H-M   'P 1'
#
loop_
_entity.id
_entity.type
_entity.pdbx_description
1 polymer ?
#
loop_
_entity_poly.entity_id
_entity_poly.type
_entity_poly.pdbx_seq_one_letter_code
_entity_poly.pdbx_strand_id
1 'polypeptide(L)'
;MKIAIVGGSNSVLKYSYANTLSAANTLSAALQIDNKAIGMTNSMYALLQMEKYKLLQHNDIIIHEYFVNDNNHFFQGINSPERTKKTLRTLIHQCMRHQKKLLLIMIYNRADKIAGKYSESPIFTIYTDFIKQYTIPFIDMYHVLYTKVANQWPLYYKDDTHLSVAGMALY
;
A
#
# COMPACT_ATOMS: atom_id res chain seq x y z
N MET A 1 5.11 16.88 -10.93
CA MET A 1 4.98 16.18 -9.64
C MET A 1 5.58 14.79 -9.77
N LYS A 2 6.43 14.38 -8.82
CA LYS A 2 7.10 13.08 -8.83
C LYS A 2 6.57 12.21 -7.70
N ILE A 3 6.23 10.98 -8.02
CA ILE A 3 5.63 10.02 -7.07
C ILE A 3 6.49 8.76 -7.05
N ALA A 4 6.95 8.37 -5.87
CA ALA A 4 7.54 7.05 -5.67
C ALA A 4 6.48 6.07 -5.12
N ILE A 5 6.48 4.86 -5.62
CA ILE A 5 5.65 3.77 -5.13
C ILE A 5 6.56 2.72 -4.49
N VAL A 6 6.34 2.44 -3.22
CA VAL A 6 6.94 1.34 -2.47
C VAL A 6 5.81 0.44 -1.99
N GLY A 7 5.76 -0.79 -2.49
CA GLY A 7 4.62 -1.65 -2.26
C GLY A 7 4.91 -3.12 -2.53
N GLY A 8 3.92 -3.94 -2.31
CA GLY A 8 3.94 -5.38 -2.53
C GLY A 8 3.59 -5.78 -3.97
N SER A 9 3.14 -7.02 -4.12
CA SER A 9 2.82 -7.62 -5.41
C SER A 9 1.69 -6.91 -6.16
N ASN A 10 0.72 -6.32 -5.46
CA ASN A 10 -0.35 -5.56 -6.09
C ASN A 10 0.16 -4.31 -6.85
N SER A 11 1.28 -3.74 -6.42
CA SER A 11 1.95 -2.62 -7.11
C SER A 11 2.86 -3.07 -8.26
N VAL A 12 3.25 -4.37 -8.31
CA VAL A 12 4.18 -4.93 -9.32
C VAL A 12 3.44 -5.54 -10.50
N LEU A 13 2.21 -6.01 -10.31
CA LEU A 13 1.45 -6.72 -11.34
C LEU A 13 1.29 -5.88 -12.62
N LYS A 14 1.29 -6.55 -13.79
CA LYS A 14 1.15 -5.91 -15.11
C LYS A 14 -0.01 -4.92 -15.21
N TYR A 15 -1.10 -5.21 -14.53
CA TYR A 15 -2.31 -4.38 -14.51
C TYR A 15 -2.48 -3.62 -13.18
N SER A 16 -1.37 -3.35 -12.47
CA SER A 16 -1.42 -2.60 -11.22
C SER A 16 -1.83 -1.15 -11.42
N TYR A 17 -2.35 -0.55 -10.35
CA TYR A 17 -2.61 0.89 -10.31
C TYR A 17 -1.34 1.70 -10.63
N ALA A 18 -0.16 1.21 -10.24
CA ALA A 18 1.12 1.85 -10.53
C ALA A 18 1.37 1.97 -12.03
N ASN A 19 1.05 0.92 -12.80
CA ASN A 19 1.17 0.93 -14.25
C ASN A 19 0.08 1.80 -14.90
N THR A 20 -1.13 1.81 -14.33
CA THR A 20 -2.21 2.71 -14.79
C THR A 20 -1.83 4.18 -14.60
N LEU A 21 -1.28 4.53 -13.43
CA LEU A 21 -0.75 5.88 -13.17
C LEU A 21 0.40 6.23 -14.13
N SER A 22 1.30 5.28 -14.39
CA SER A 22 2.41 5.48 -15.34
C SER A 22 1.90 5.68 -16.78
N ALA A 23 0.88 4.94 -17.19
CA ALA A 23 0.25 5.10 -18.50
C ALA A 23 -0.49 6.45 -18.64
N ALA A 24 -1.21 6.88 -17.59
CA ALA A 24 -1.85 8.19 -17.55
C ALA A 24 -0.84 9.35 -17.67
N ASN A 25 0.38 9.16 -17.18
CA ASN A 25 1.45 10.13 -17.32
C ASN A 25 1.90 10.36 -18.77
N THR A 26 1.86 9.32 -19.62
CA THR A 26 2.22 9.47 -21.03
C THR A 26 1.26 10.41 -21.77
N LEU A 27 0.05 10.60 -21.26
CA LEU A 27 -0.97 11.48 -21.83
C LEU A 27 -0.85 12.94 -21.35
N SER A 28 -0.27 13.20 -20.19
CA SER A 28 -0.28 14.55 -19.60
C SER A 28 1.10 15.15 -19.29
N ALA A 29 2.18 14.36 -19.31
CA ALA A 29 3.55 14.75 -18.90
C ALA A 29 3.64 15.42 -17.49
N ALA A 30 2.53 15.46 -16.73
CA ALA A 30 2.42 16.16 -15.46
C ALA A 30 2.90 15.33 -14.26
N LEU A 31 2.90 14.01 -14.41
CA LEU A 31 3.27 13.05 -13.34
C LEU A 31 4.49 12.24 -13.78
N GLN A 32 5.43 12.07 -12.88
CA GLN A 32 6.52 11.11 -13.04
C GLN A 32 6.38 10.05 -11.96
N ILE A 33 6.27 8.79 -12.37
CA ILE A 33 6.08 7.65 -11.47
C ILE A 33 7.37 6.85 -11.38
N ASP A 34 7.87 6.68 -10.16
CA ASP A 34 9.03 5.86 -9.83
C ASP A 34 8.57 4.64 -9.02
N ASN A 35 8.21 3.54 -9.72
CA ASN A 35 7.73 2.33 -9.06
C ASN A 35 8.91 1.46 -8.61
N LYS A 36 9.09 1.34 -7.29
CA LYS A 36 10.10 0.50 -6.61
C LYS A 36 9.46 -0.61 -5.78
N ALA A 37 8.24 -0.99 -6.11
CA ALA A 37 7.56 -2.10 -5.44
C ALA A 37 8.25 -3.44 -5.68
N ILE A 38 8.18 -4.32 -4.68
CA ILE A 38 8.72 -5.68 -4.75
C ILE A 38 7.69 -6.65 -4.15
N GLY A 39 7.27 -7.63 -4.95
CA GLY A 39 6.35 -8.66 -4.48
C GLY A 39 6.95 -9.55 -3.37
N MET A 40 6.10 -10.17 -2.58
CA MET A 40 6.46 -11.10 -1.50
C MET A 40 7.36 -10.51 -0.40
N THR A 41 7.36 -9.20 -0.25
CA THR A 41 8.11 -8.48 0.80
C THR A 41 7.15 -7.78 1.75
N ASN A 42 7.66 -7.05 2.73
CA ASN A 42 6.88 -6.30 3.71
C ASN A 42 7.37 -4.86 3.84
N SER A 43 6.74 -4.07 4.71
CA SER A 43 7.05 -2.65 4.89
C SER A 43 8.52 -2.33 5.23
N MET A 44 9.29 -3.27 5.77
CA MET A 44 10.74 -3.07 5.99
C MET A 44 11.48 -2.83 4.67
N TYR A 45 11.03 -3.47 3.59
CA TYR A 45 11.62 -3.26 2.27
C TYR A 45 11.34 -1.86 1.72
N ALA A 46 10.24 -1.22 2.15
CA ALA A 46 10.00 0.18 1.80
C ALA A 46 11.18 1.07 2.24
N LEU A 47 11.65 0.90 3.48
CA LEU A 47 12.79 1.66 4.00
C LEU A 47 14.06 1.39 3.20
N LEU A 48 14.34 0.13 2.87
CA LEU A 48 15.49 -0.25 2.05
C LEU A 48 15.41 0.37 0.64
N GLN A 49 14.24 0.36 0.00
CA GLN A 49 14.04 0.96 -1.31
C GLN A 49 14.18 2.48 -1.26
N MET A 50 13.61 3.11 -0.23
CA MET A 50 13.72 4.55 -0.04
C MET A 50 15.17 5.01 0.07
N GLU A 51 16.00 4.28 0.83
CA GLU A 51 17.42 4.56 1.00
C GLU A 51 18.20 4.27 -0.30
N LYS A 52 18.07 3.05 -0.84
CA LYS A 52 18.79 2.58 -2.02
C LYS A 52 18.60 3.50 -3.24
N TYR A 53 17.39 3.96 -3.46
CA TYR A 53 17.05 4.80 -4.62
C TYR A 53 16.90 6.28 -4.27
N LYS A 54 17.24 6.68 -3.05
CA LYS A 54 17.16 8.07 -2.56
C LYS A 54 15.79 8.71 -2.83
N LEU A 55 14.71 7.93 -2.62
CA LEU A 55 13.36 8.32 -3.06
C LEU A 55 12.88 9.62 -2.42
N LEU A 56 13.27 9.88 -1.16
CA LEU A 56 12.93 11.12 -0.46
C LEU A 56 13.63 12.38 -1.04
N GLN A 57 14.71 12.19 -1.78
CA GLN A 57 15.40 13.32 -2.42
C GLN A 57 14.77 13.71 -3.76
N HIS A 58 14.21 12.72 -4.47
CA HIS A 58 13.81 12.87 -5.86
C HIS A 58 12.29 12.92 -6.08
N ASN A 59 11.48 12.55 -5.06
CA ASN A 59 10.04 12.49 -5.20
C ASN A 59 9.32 13.43 -4.23
N ASP A 60 8.11 13.86 -4.61
CA ASP A 60 7.26 14.76 -3.83
C ASP A 60 6.31 13.97 -2.92
N ILE A 61 5.88 12.80 -3.41
CA ILE A 61 4.92 11.91 -2.76
C ILE A 61 5.50 10.50 -2.68
N ILE A 62 5.32 9.85 -1.54
CA ILE A 62 5.59 8.42 -1.34
C ILE A 62 4.25 7.71 -1.18
N ILE A 63 3.97 6.75 -2.04
CA ILE A 63 2.85 5.81 -1.89
C ILE A 63 3.38 4.53 -1.27
N HIS A 64 2.78 4.11 -0.15
CA HIS A 64 3.13 2.90 0.57
C HIS A 64 1.96 1.91 0.52
N GLU A 65 2.20 0.71 -0.07
CA GLU A 65 1.20 -0.36 -0.22
C GLU A 65 1.78 -1.70 0.28
N TYR A 66 1.87 -1.88 1.58
CA TYR A 66 2.35 -3.14 2.19
C TYR A 66 1.40 -3.71 3.23
N PHE A 67 0.23 -3.14 3.45
CA PHE A 67 -0.67 -3.57 4.52
C PHE A 67 -1.00 -5.07 4.43
N VAL A 68 -1.40 -5.56 3.24
CA VAL A 68 -1.73 -6.98 3.05
C VAL A 68 -0.52 -7.89 3.28
N ASN A 69 0.66 -7.45 2.87
CA ASN A 69 1.90 -8.21 3.04
C ASN A 69 2.32 -8.26 4.52
N ASP A 70 2.27 -7.14 5.23
CA ASP A 70 2.58 -7.09 6.66
C ASP A 70 1.63 -7.98 7.46
N ASN A 71 0.34 -7.96 7.11
CA ASN A 71 -0.69 -8.79 7.74
C ASN A 71 -0.44 -10.28 7.49
N ASN A 72 -0.17 -10.66 6.23
CA ASN A 72 0.15 -12.05 5.87
C ASN A 72 1.40 -12.55 6.57
N HIS A 73 2.47 -11.74 6.57
CA HIS A 73 3.72 -12.10 7.24
C HIS A 73 3.56 -12.20 8.75
N PHE A 74 2.66 -11.43 9.36
CA PHE A 74 2.31 -11.59 10.77
C PHE A 74 1.67 -12.97 11.02
N PHE A 75 0.64 -13.35 10.28
CA PHE A 75 -0.02 -14.65 10.46
C PHE A 75 0.89 -15.84 10.13
N GLN A 76 1.90 -15.64 9.28
CA GLN A 76 2.92 -16.65 8.97
C GLN A 76 4.07 -16.68 9.99
N GLY A 77 4.07 -15.83 11.02
CA GLY A 77 5.15 -15.74 12.00
C GLY A 77 6.46 -15.14 11.47
N ILE A 78 6.45 -14.56 10.27
CA ILE A 78 7.63 -13.94 9.62
C ILE A 78 7.87 -12.52 10.14
N ASN A 79 6.82 -11.82 10.52
CA ASN A 79 6.86 -10.45 10.99
C ASN A 79 6.16 -10.32 12.36
N SER A 80 6.50 -9.30 13.14
CA SER A 80 5.84 -9.00 14.41
C SER A 80 5.18 -7.62 14.40
N PRO A 81 4.16 -7.40 15.24
CA PRO A 81 3.52 -6.09 15.40
C PRO A 81 4.52 -4.99 15.78
N GLU A 82 5.46 -5.27 16.67
CA GLU A 82 6.50 -4.32 17.11
C GLU A 82 7.40 -3.91 15.94
N ARG A 83 7.78 -4.88 15.12
CA ARG A 83 8.61 -4.62 13.93
C ARG A 83 7.86 -3.77 12.92
N THR A 84 6.61 -4.10 12.62
CA THR A 84 5.75 -3.28 11.75
C THR A 84 5.59 -1.87 12.31
N LYS A 85 5.28 -1.74 13.60
CA LYS A 85 5.14 -0.45 14.28
C LYS A 85 6.41 0.40 14.17
N LYS A 86 7.57 -0.19 14.43
CA LYS A 86 8.87 0.50 14.30
C LYS A 86 9.12 0.94 12.85
N THR A 87 8.85 0.07 11.89
CA THR A 87 9.05 0.35 10.46
C THR A 87 8.19 1.50 9.98
N LEU A 88 6.89 1.46 10.24
CA LEU A 88 5.96 2.51 9.84
C LEU A 88 6.29 3.85 10.51
N ARG A 89 6.61 3.84 11.81
CA ARG A 89 7.06 5.04 12.50
C ARG A 89 8.29 5.66 11.83
N THR A 90 9.27 4.83 11.49
CA THR A 90 10.48 5.30 10.81
C THR A 90 10.16 5.90 9.45
N LEU A 91 9.33 5.23 8.65
CA LEU A 91 8.91 5.71 7.33
C LEU A 91 8.19 7.06 7.44
N ILE A 92 7.23 7.18 8.36
CA ILE A 92 6.47 8.41 8.58
C ILE A 92 7.41 9.55 8.98
N HIS A 93 8.28 9.33 9.95
CA HIS A 93 9.23 10.34 10.42
C HIS A 93 10.22 10.75 9.31
N GLN A 94 10.67 9.83 8.47
CA GLN A 94 11.51 10.16 7.32
C GLN A 94 10.75 11.03 6.32
N CYS A 95 9.51 10.69 5.97
CA CYS A 95 8.69 11.52 5.09
C CYS A 95 8.48 12.93 5.68
N MET A 96 8.15 13.04 6.96
CA MET A 96 7.98 14.33 7.64
C MET A 96 9.27 15.14 7.64
N ARG A 97 10.40 14.53 8.01
CA ARG A 97 11.72 15.19 8.05
C ARG A 97 12.14 15.76 6.69
N HIS A 98 11.81 15.04 5.62
CA HIS A 98 12.10 15.46 4.25
C HIS A 98 10.95 16.25 3.61
N GLN A 99 9.91 16.60 4.37
CA GLN A 99 8.74 17.36 3.90
C GLN A 99 8.02 16.67 2.71
N LYS A 100 7.98 15.34 2.72
CA LYS A 100 7.32 14.55 1.68
C LYS A 100 5.92 14.14 2.11
N LYS A 101 4.99 14.14 1.17
CA LYS A 101 3.65 13.61 1.38
C LYS A 101 3.70 12.09 1.40
N LEU A 102 3.00 11.47 2.35
CA LEU A 102 2.83 10.03 2.43
C LEU A 102 1.36 9.70 2.16
N LEU A 103 1.11 8.73 1.28
CA LEU A 103 -0.19 8.12 1.03
C LEU A 103 -0.10 6.63 1.37
N LEU A 104 -0.99 6.14 2.21
CA LEU A 104 -1.11 4.71 2.48
C LEU A 104 -2.21 4.10 1.62
N ILE A 105 -1.95 2.91 1.06
CA ILE A 105 -2.97 2.10 0.39
C ILE A 105 -3.12 0.79 1.18
N MET A 106 -4.33 0.56 1.70
CA MET A 106 -4.66 -0.62 2.47
C MET A 106 -5.47 -1.60 1.61
N ILE A 107 -4.81 -2.66 1.13
CA ILE A 107 -5.41 -3.79 0.44
C ILE A 107 -5.55 -4.92 1.46
N TYR A 108 -6.67 -5.61 1.46
CA TYR A 108 -6.98 -6.68 2.41
C TYR A 108 -6.97 -8.04 1.71
N ASN A 109 -6.72 -9.11 2.46
CA ASN A 109 -7.00 -10.45 1.98
C ASN A 109 -8.50 -10.64 1.80
N ARG A 110 -8.89 -11.28 0.70
CA ARG A 110 -10.28 -11.61 0.41
C ARG A 110 -10.87 -12.51 1.50
N ALA A 111 -10.15 -13.57 1.88
CA ALA A 111 -10.61 -14.53 2.89
C ALA A 111 -10.78 -13.87 4.27
N ASP A 112 -9.84 -13.07 4.73
CA ASP A 112 -9.92 -12.36 6.01
C ASP A 112 -11.11 -11.41 6.05
N LYS A 113 -11.42 -10.81 4.92
CA LYS A 113 -12.54 -9.88 4.79
C LYS A 113 -13.88 -10.59 4.85
N ILE A 114 -14.02 -11.72 4.14
CA ILE A 114 -15.22 -12.56 4.22
C ILE A 114 -15.47 -13.04 5.65
N ALA A 115 -14.40 -13.41 6.36
CA ALA A 115 -14.47 -13.87 7.74
C ALA A 115 -14.59 -12.72 8.77
N GLY A 116 -14.47 -11.45 8.37
CA GLY A 116 -14.45 -10.30 9.29
C GLY A 116 -13.20 -10.19 10.16
N LYS A 117 -12.18 -10.99 9.90
CA LYS A 117 -11.00 -11.16 10.78
C LYS A 117 -9.94 -10.04 10.66
N TYR A 118 -9.99 -9.21 9.63
CA TYR A 118 -8.97 -8.17 9.42
C TYR A 118 -8.90 -7.16 10.58
N SER A 119 -10.03 -6.85 11.23
CA SER A 119 -10.09 -5.93 12.37
C SER A 119 -9.49 -6.51 13.66
N GLU A 120 -9.34 -7.82 13.73
CA GLU A 120 -8.71 -8.52 14.86
C GLU A 120 -7.17 -8.53 14.74
N SER A 121 -6.63 -8.19 13.58
CA SER A 121 -5.19 -8.16 13.37
C SER A 121 -4.54 -6.99 14.09
N PRO A 122 -3.48 -7.21 14.88
CA PRO A 122 -2.70 -6.13 15.48
C PRO A 122 -2.05 -5.23 14.42
N ILE A 123 -1.81 -5.74 13.21
CA ILE A 123 -1.30 -4.96 12.08
C ILE A 123 -2.32 -3.92 11.63
N PHE A 124 -3.61 -4.29 11.55
CA PHE A 124 -4.68 -3.33 11.24
C PHE A 124 -4.73 -2.20 12.26
N THR A 125 -4.68 -2.52 13.54
CA THR A 125 -4.66 -1.53 14.63
C THR A 125 -3.48 -0.57 14.48
N ILE A 126 -2.27 -1.09 14.22
CA ILE A 126 -1.07 -0.26 14.03
C ILE A 126 -1.24 0.72 12.87
N TYR A 127 -1.72 0.27 11.71
CA TYR A 127 -1.93 1.13 10.56
C TYR A 127 -2.96 2.21 10.85
N THR A 128 -4.11 1.83 11.41
CA THR A 128 -5.21 2.78 11.71
C THR A 128 -4.83 3.79 12.79
N ASP A 129 -4.05 3.38 13.81
CA ASP A 129 -3.55 4.28 14.84
C ASP A 129 -2.59 5.32 14.26
N PHE A 130 -1.66 4.90 13.39
CA PHE A 130 -0.75 5.85 12.74
C PHE A 130 -1.48 6.77 11.76
N ILE A 131 -2.45 6.28 11.00
CA ILE A 131 -3.29 7.11 10.13
C ILE A 131 -3.95 8.22 10.96
N LYS A 132 -4.55 7.87 12.09
CA LYS A 132 -5.19 8.83 12.99
C LYS A 132 -4.20 9.78 13.65
N GLN A 133 -3.12 9.23 14.23
CA GLN A 133 -2.12 10.00 14.97
C GLN A 133 -1.42 11.06 14.13
N TYR A 134 -1.10 10.74 12.88
CA TYR A 134 -0.34 11.61 11.98
C TYR A 134 -1.19 12.23 10.86
N THR A 135 -2.50 12.01 10.88
CA THR A 135 -3.45 12.50 9.88
C THR A 135 -2.99 12.15 8.45
N ILE A 136 -2.59 10.88 8.26
CA ILE A 136 -2.03 10.43 6.97
C ILE A 136 -3.18 10.17 5.98
N PRO A 137 -3.15 10.73 4.77
CA PRO A 137 -4.06 10.33 3.71
C PRO A 137 -3.94 8.83 3.42
N PHE A 138 -5.08 8.16 3.26
CA PHE A 138 -5.08 6.74 2.93
C PHE A 138 -6.24 6.37 2.00
N ILE A 139 -6.07 5.27 1.28
CA ILE A 139 -7.09 4.62 0.49
C ILE A 139 -7.38 3.27 1.14
N ASP A 140 -8.59 3.12 1.65
CA ASP A 140 -9.11 1.85 2.13
C ASP A 140 -9.78 1.12 0.96
N MET A 141 -9.08 0.15 0.37
CA MET A 141 -9.59 -0.58 -0.79
C MET A 141 -10.83 -1.42 -0.50
N TYR A 142 -11.03 -1.84 0.73
CA TYR A 142 -12.30 -2.48 1.06
C TYR A 142 -13.46 -1.49 0.99
N HIS A 143 -13.30 -0.30 1.55
CA HIS A 143 -14.34 0.72 1.49
C HIS A 143 -14.64 1.12 0.04
N VAL A 144 -13.60 1.30 -0.78
CA VAL A 144 -13.73 1.60 -2.22
C VAL A 144 -14.50 0.48 -2.93
N LEU A 145 -14.11 -0.77 -2.74
CA LEU A 145 -14.79 -1.92 -3.34
C LEU A 145 -16.25 -2.03 -2.86
N TYR A 146 -16.48 -1.92 -1.55
CA TYR A 146 -17.82 -2.04 -0.98
C TYR A 146 -18.77 -0.95 -1.50
N THR A 147 -18.31 0.30 -1.56
CA THR A 147 -19.14 1.42 -2.03
C THR A 147 -19.40 1.39 -3.53
N LYS A 148 -18.47 0.86 -4.32
CA LYS A 148 -18.61 0.81 -5.79
C LYS A 148 -19.39 -0.42 -6.27
N VAL A 149 -19.20 -1.56 -5.64
CA VAL A 149 -19.70 -2.86 -6.15
C VAL A 149 -20.45 -3.69 -5.12
N ALA A 150 -20.68 -3.15 -3.92
CA ALA A 150 -21.44 -3.79 -2.84
C ALA A 150 -21.02 -5.25 -2.60
N ASN A 151 -21.97 -6.18 -2.57
CA ASN A 151 -21.73 -7.60 -2.29
C ASN A 151 -20.93 -8.34 -3.38
N GLN A 152 -20.69 -7.69 -4.53
CA GLN A 152 -19.90 -8.30 -5.62
C GLN A 152 -18.38 -8.10 -5.44
N TRP A 153 -17.95 -7.38 -4.42
CA TRP A 153 -16.54 -7.08 -4.19
C TRP A 153 -15.60 -8.30 -4.20
N PRO A 154 -16.00 -9.54 -3.80
CA PRO A 154 -15.11 -10.69 -3.90
C PRO A 154 -14.69 -11.04 -5.33
N LEU A 155 -15.52 -10.68 -6.34
CA LEU A 155 -15.22 -10.91 -7.76
C LEU A 155 -14.10 -10.00 -8.28
N TYR A 156 -13.78 -8.94 -7.54
CA TYR A 156 -12.71 -8.00 -7.87
C TYR A 156 -11.33 -8.45 -7.37
N TYR A 157 -11.26 -9.66 -6.79
CA TYR A 157 -10.01 -10.33 -6.46
C TYR A 157 -9.70 -11.42 -7.48
N LYS A 158 -8.43 -11.53 -7.87
CA LYS A 158 -7.89 -12.63 -8.68
C LYS A 158 -7.69 -13.88 -7.82
N ASP A 159 -7.19 -13.67 -6.62
CA ASP A 159 -6.95 -14.68 -5.59
C ASP A 159 -7.15 -14.04 -4.20
N ASP A 160 -6.73 -14.68 -3.12
CA ASP A 160 -6.96 -14.16 -1.77
C ASP A 160 -6.21 -12.86 -1.47
N THR A 161 -5.13 -12.57 -2.19
CA THR A 161 -4.21 -11.47 -1.88
C THR A 161 -4.21 -10.40 -2.97
N HIS A 162 -4.47 -10.79 -4.22
CA HIS A 162 -4.31 -9.90 -5.36
C HIS A 162 -5.64 -9.45 -5.93
N LEU A 163 -5.74 -8.16 -6.20
CA LEU A 163 -6.88 -7.63 -6.94
C LEU A 163 -6.82 -8.10 -8.40
N SER A 164 -8.00 -8.33 -8.99
CA SER A 164 -8.17 -8.57 -10.42
C SER A 164 -7.94 -7.29 -11.22
N VAL A 165 -7.91 -7.41 -12.56
CA VAL A 165 -7.85 -6.23 -13.45
C VAL A 165 -8.99 -5.26 -13.16
N ALA A 166 -10.21 -5.78 -12.97
CA ALA A 166 -11.38 -4.97 -12.62
C ALA A 166 -11.22 -4.32 -11.24
N GLY A 167 -10.66 -5.04 -10.24
CA GLY A 167 -10.38 -4.49 -8.92
C GLY A 167 -9.35 -3.37 -8.97
N MET A 168 -8.30 -3.52 -9.77
CA MET A 168 -7.27 -2.50 -9.95
C MET A 168 -7.78 -1.24 -10.68
N ALA A 169 -8.81 -1.37 -11.51
CA ALA A 169 -9.38 -0.24 -12.25
C ALA A 169 -10.29 0.67 -11.39
N LEU A 170 -10.57 0.29 -10.15
CA LEU A 170 -11.37 1.09 -9.21
C LEU A 170 -10.54 2.09 -8.39
N TYR A 171 -9.18 2.05 -8.50
CA TYR A 171 -8.26 2.99 -7.84
C TYR A 171 -8.40 4.42 -8.32
#